data_fdb4304904d1b579aaba680aad00607a
#
_entry.id   fdb4304904d1b579aaba680aad00607a
#
_cell.length_a   1.000
_cell.length_b   1.000
_cell.length_c   1.000
_cell.angle_alpha   90.00
_cell.angle_beta   90.00
_cell.angle_gamma   90.00
#
_symmetry.space_group_name_H-M   'P 1'
#
loop_
_entity.id
_entity.type
_entity.pdbx_description
1 polymer ?
#
loop_
_entity_poly.entity_id
_entity_poly.type
_entity_poly.pdbx_seq_one_letter_code
_entity_poly.pdbx_strand_id
1 'polypeptide(L)'
;MIGNTPICKITYKYNNKVESIYAKLEYYNYSGSIKDRIIKHILDSKDFKKGDTLVEATSGNTGISLSALGSLYGYKTIVYIPKQASKERINLMKLYGSEVVITKDFKEAIEGAKLYAEKNNAHLIDQFNNKLNVEAHYKTTGPEIYKSVPNIGAFISGIGSGGTLMGISSYLKKQDENILSIALEPSSMPLLTSGKILGPHKIEGIGDDFIPSLVDRNKIDKTILIDDNDAVNMSRLLSKKLGLGVGISSGANFIASVLTKNEIDKDVVTVFADDSKKYLSTDLSLELDLNNNFISNQIELLKLEII
;
A
#
# COMPACT_ATOMS: atom_id res chain seq x y z
N MET A 1 -17.01 -6.38 6.62
CA MET A 1 -15.96 -5.60 7.30
C MET A 1 -14.68 -5.46 6.46
N ILE A 2 -14.51 -6.24 5.39
CA ILE A 2 -13.35 -6.14 4.46
C ILE A 2 -13.90 -5.90 3.07
N GLY A 3 -13.37 -4.88 2.39
CA GLY A 3 -13.91 -4.40 1.13
C GLY A 3 -15.06 -3.39 1.31
N ASN A 4 -15.60 -2.92 0.20
CA ASN A 4 -16.59 -1.84 0.14
C ASN A 4 -16.18 -0.61 0.96
N THR A 5 -14.88 -0.31 0.96
CA THR A 5 -14.34 0.86 1.66
C THR A 5 -14.77 2.15 0.96
N PRO A 6 -14.89 3.26 1.70
CA PRO A 6 -15.24 4.54 1.09
C PRO A 6 -14.23 5.00 0.04
N ILE A 7 -14.68 5.84 -0.88
CA ILE A 7 -13.83 6.65 -1.74
C ILE A 7 -14.03 8.11 -1.34
N CYS A 8 -12.97 8.87 -1.29
CA CYS A 8 -13.06 10.32 -1.15
C CYS A 8 -12.61 11.04 -2.41
N LYS A 9 -13.21 12.21 -2.63
CA LYS A 9 -12.79 13.20 -3.63
C LYS A 9 -12.08 14.32 -2.90
N ILE A 10 -10.82 14.57 -3.25
CA ILE A 10 -9.99 15.63 -2.67
C ILE A 10 -9.78 16.70 -3.73
N THR A 11 -10.34 17.89 -3.48
CA THR A 11 -10.15 19.07 -4.33
C THR A 11 -8.94 19.85 -3.83
N TYR A 12 -8.09 20.24 -4.76
CA TYR A 12 -6.84 20.96 -4.48
C TYR A 12 -6.55 21.98 -5.57
N LYS A 13 -5.61 22.91 -5.29
CA LYS A 13 -5.06 23.83 -6.27
C LYS A 13 -3.58 23.55 -6.48
N TYR A 14 -3.18 23.41 -7.73
CA TYR A 14 -1.79 23.20 -8.16
C TYR A 14 -1.57 23.91 -9.50
N ASN A 15 -0.44 24.60 -9.69
CA ASN A 15 -0.15 25.37 -10.92
C ASN A 15 -1.31 26.29 -11.37
N ASN A 16 -1.95 26.98 -10.43
CA ASN A 16 -3.11 27.86 -10.63
C ASN A 16 -4.38 27.17 -11.17
N LYS A 17 -4.42 25.85 -11.24
CA LYS A 17 -5.60 25.06 -11.59
C LYS A 17 -6.23 24.46 -10.34
N VAL A 18 -7.56 24.43 -10.31
CA VAL A 18 -8.33 23.72 -9.27
C VAL A 18 -8.81 22.41 -9.86
N GLU A 19 -8.35 21.30 -9.28
CA GLU A 19 -8.59 19.94 -9.77
C GLU A 19 -8.97 19.02 -8.61
N SER A 20 -9.31 17.76 -8.92
CA SER A 20 -9.65 16.77 -7.90
C SER A 20 -9.01 15.41 -8.18
N ILE A 21 -8.70 14.69 -7.10
CA ILE A 21 -8.21 13.30 -7.09
C ILE A 21 -9.21 12.46 -6.31
N TYR A 22 -9.44 11.23 -6.76
CA TYR A 22 -10.18 10.21 -6.03
C TYR A 22 -9.24 9.28 -5.29
N ALA A 23 -9.48 9.04 -4.00
CA ALA A 23 -8.67 8.14 -3.19
C ALA A 23 -9.55 7.10 -2.48
N LYS A 24 -9.23 5.82 -2.69
CA LYS A 24 -9.88 4.70 -2.01
C LYS A 24 -9.32 4.54 -0.61
N LEU A 25 -10.16 4.66 0.42
CA LEU A 25 -9.75 4.70 1.82
C LEU A 25 -9.64 3.29 2.41
N GLU A 26 -8.54 2.61 2.12
CA GLU A 26 -8.33 1.20 2.48
C GLU A 26 -8.04 0.96 3.97
N TYR A 27 -7.78 2.01 4.74
CA TYR A 27 -7.66 1.91 6.20
C TYR A 27 -9.02 1.66 6.91
N TYR A 28 -10.14 1.71 6.20
CA TYR A 28 -11.44 1.29 6.72
C TYR A 28 -11.64 -0.23 6.74
N ASN A 29 -10.71 -1.01 6.19
CA ASN A 29 -10.74 -2.46 6.34
C ASN A 29 -10.51 -2.88 7.81
N TYR A 30 -10.77 -4.15 8.11
CA TYR A 30 -10.86 -4.74 9.44
C TYR A 30 -9.66 -4.47 10.36
N SER A 31 -8.43 -4.71 9.88
CA SER A 31 -7.19 -4.43 10.63
C SER A 31 -6.56 -3.08 10.27
N GLY A 32 -7.26 -2.27 9.48
CA GLY A 32 -6.86 -0.92 9.13
C GLY A 32 -5.90 -0.83 7.94
N SER A 33 -5.97 -1.74 6.96
CA SER A 33 -5.18 -1.60 5.73
C SER A 33 -5.74 -2.39 4.54
N ILE A 34 -5.25 -2.05 3.36
CA ILE A 34 -5.51 -2.74 2.10
C ILE A 34 -5.14 -4.23 2.13
N LYS A 35 -4.24 -4.63 3.02
CA LYS A 35 -3.74 -6.00 3.12
C LYS A 35 -4.79 -6.99 3.64
N ASP A 36 -5.83 -6.51 4.31
CA ASP A 36 -6.96 -7.34 4.73
C ASP A 36 -7.64 -8.04 3.56
N ARG A 37 -7.71 -7.36 2.40
CA ARG A 37 -8.28 -7.94 1.17
C ARG A 37 -7.50 -9.15 0.70
N ILE A 38 -6.17 -9.03 0.70
CA ILE A 38 -5.26 -10.08 0.24
C ILE A 38 -5.35 -11.28 1.17
N ILE A 39 -5.21 -11.06 2.46
CA ILE A 39 -5.22 -12.14 3.45
C ILE A 39 -6.57 -12.84 3.45
N LYS A 40 -7.68 -12.08 3.49
CA LYS A 40 -9.01 -12.68 3.39
C LYS A 40 -9.15 -13.55 2.15
N HIS A 41 -8.77 -13.04 0.97
CA HIS A 41 -8.90 -13.77 -0.28
C HIS A 41 -8.06 -15.05 -0.31
N ILE A 42 -6.83 -15.02 0.24
CA ILE A 42 -5.98 -16.20 0.37
C ILE A 42 -6.61 -17.22 1.31
N LEU A 43 -7.11 -16.77 2.47
CA LEU A 43 -7.74 -17.67 3.46
C LEU A 43 -9.03 -18.31 2.91
N ASP A 44 -9.84 -17.56 2.18
CA ASP A 44 -11.07 -18.07 1.57
C ASP A 44 -10.79 -18.99 0.37
N SER A 45 -9.65 -18.87 -0.31
CA SER A 45 -9.32 -19.62 -1.53
C SER A 45 -8.57 -20.92 -1.27
N LYS A 46 -8.12 -21.15 -0.04
CA LYS A 46 -7.37 -22.34 0.35
C LYS A 46 -8.07 -23.13 1.44
N ASP A 47 -7.93 -24.44 1.40
CA ASP A 47 -8.53 -25.36 2.38
C ASP A 47 -7.68 -25.46 3.65
N PHE A 48 -7.49 -24.31 4.34
CA PHE A 48 -6.84 -24.26 5.63
C PHE A 48 -7.78 -24.79 6.74
N LYS A 49 -7.23 -25.51 7.70
CA LYS A 49 -7.98 -26.06 8.83
C LYS A 49 -7.73 -25.24 10.09
N LYS A 50 -8.73 -25.15 10.94
CA LYS A 50 -8.58 -24.54 12.27
C LYS A 50 -7.40 -25.17 13.01
N GLY A 51 -6.49 -24.33 13.51
CA GLY A 51 -5.26 -24.77 14.18
C GLY A 51 -4.04 -24.87 13.27
N ASP A 52 -4.20 -24.78 11.95
CA ASP A 52 -3.07 -24.70 11.03
C ASP A 52 -2.17 -23.50 11.36
N THR A 53 -0.89 -23.65 11.07
CA THR A 53 0.09 -22.57 11.26
C THR A 53 0.34 -21.86 9.96
N LEU A 54 0.10 -20.56 9.95
CA LEU A 54 0.34 -19.65 8.82
C LEU A 54 1.56 -18.79 9.10
N VAL A 55 2.44 -18.65 8.12
CA VAL A 55 3.70 -17.93 8.26
C VAL A 55 3.83 -16.88 7.18
N GLU A 56 4.35 -15.70 7.53
CA GLU A 56 4.62 -14.62 6.56
C GLU A 56 5.86 -13.83 6.94
N ALA A 57 6.59 -13.35 5.92
CA ALA A 57 7.62 -12.33 6.05
C ALA A 57 7.08 -10.98 5.57
N THR A 58 7.17 -9.95 6.41
CA THR A 58 6.58 -8.65 6.09
C THR A 58 7.27 -7.49 6.78
N SER A 59 7.20 -6.31 6.16
CA SER A 59 7.57 -5.04 6.80
C SER A 59 6.43 -4.42 7.64
N GLY A 60 5.19 -5.01 7.61
CA GLY A 60 4.12 -4.45 8.45
C GLY A 60 2.69 -4.91 8.18
N ASN A 61 1.97 -4.24 7.30
CA ASN A 61 0.51 -4.39 7.15
C ASN A 61 0.04 -5.81 6.83
N THR A 62 0.79 -6.58 6.06
CA THR A 62 0.44 -7.98 5.76
C THR A 62 0.48 -8.84 7.02
N GLY A 63 1.49 -8.63 7.87
CA GLY A 63 1.58 -9.33 9.16
C GLY A 63 0.45 -8.94 10.11
N ILE A 64 0.09 -7.66 10.18
CA ILE A 64 -1.05 -7.21 10.99
C ILE A 64 -2.35 -7.88 10.50
N SER A 65 -2.59 -7.87 9.19
CA SER A 65 -3.77 -8.50 8.60
C SER A 65 -3.79 -10.01 8.84
N LEU A 66 -2.66 -10.69 8.66
CA LEU A 66 -2.53 -12.11 8.93
C LEU A 66 -2.78 -12.44 10.41
N SER A 67 -2.24 -11.62 11.32
CA SER A 67 -2.45 -11.78 12.76
C SER A 67 -3.93 -11.63 13.13
N ALA A 68 -4.57 -10.56 12.65
CA ALA A 68 -5.97 -10.27 12.97
C ALA A 68 -6.94 -11.32 12.40
N LEU A 69 -6.78 -11.68 11.13
CA LEU A 69 -7.65 -12.67 10.48
C LEU A 69 -7.31 -14.09 10.91
N GLY A 70 -6.04 -14.39 11.15
CA GLY A 70 -5.62 -15.67 11.70
C GLY A 70 -6.26 -15.93 13.07
N SER A 71 -6.25 -14.94 13.95
CA SER A 71 -6.94 -15.01 15.25
C SER A 71 -8.45 -15.22 15.07
N LEU A 72 -9.08 -14.46 14.17
CA LEU A 72 -10.53 -14.56 13.88
C LEU A 72 -10.94 -15.96 13.42
N TYR A 73 -10.12 -16.57 12.54
CA TYR A 73 -10.42 -17.89 11.97
C TYR A 73 -9.83 -19.06 12.78
N GLY A 74 -9.08 -18.79 13.84
CA GLY A 74 -8.51 -19.79 14.73
C GLY A 74 -7.24 -20.47 14.19
N TYR A 75 -6.47 -19.77 13.36
CA TYR A 75 -5.15 -20.19 12.91
C TYR A 75 -4.06 -19.74 13.88
N LYS A 76 -2.95 -20.48 13.91
CA LYS A 76 -1.70 -20.01 14.52
C LYS A 76 -0.97 -19.16 13.52
N THR A 77 -0.44 -18.01 13.94
CA THR A 77 0.24 -17.10 13.03
C THR A 77 1.64 -16.77 13.52
N ILE A 78 2.61 -16.85 12.62
CA ILE A 78 4.02 -16.54 12.89
C ILE A 78 4.45 -15.50 11.86
N VAL A 79 4.94 -14.36 12.32
CA VAL A 79 5.34 -13.26 11.47
C VAL A 79 6.81 -12.95 11.65
N TYR A 80 7.56 -13.05 10.57
CA TYR A 80 8.96 -12.63 10.50
C TYR A 80 9.01 -11.17 10.04
N ILE A 81 9.62 -10.30 10.84
CA ILE A 81 9.62 -8.86 10.62
C ILE A 81 11.01 -8.25 10.90
N PRO A 82 11.52 -7.37 10.02
CA PRO A 82 12.80 -6.72 10.27
C PRO A 82 12.72 -5.75 11.45
N LYS A 83 13.82 -5.61 12.19
CA LYS A 83 13.92 -4.76 13.39
C LYS A 83 13.65 -3.27 13.16
N GLN A 84 13.71 -2.82 11.90
CA GLN A 84 13.45 -1.43 11.51
C GLN A 84 11.95 -1.09 11.44
N ALA A 85 11.07 -2.09 11.47
CA ALA A 85 9.63 -1.88 11.46
C ALA A 85 9.16 -1.07 12.68
N SER A 86 8.11 -0.27 12.52
CA SER A 86 7.59 0.55 13.61
C SER A 86 7.13 -0.29 14.81
N LYS A 87 7.29 0.26 16.01
CA LYS A 87 6.87 -0.42 17.25
C LYS A 87 5.38 -0.71 17.27
N GLU A 88 4.58 0.17 16.69
CA GLU A 88 3.13 0.03 16.57
C GLU A 88 2.75 -1.24 15.82
N ARG A 89 3.41 -1.52 14.70
CA ARG A 89 3.15 -2.73 13.90
C ARG A 89 3.48 -4.00 14.66
N ILE A 90 4.66 -4.04 15.29
CA ILE A 90 5.08 -5.20 16.09
C ILE A 90 4.10 -5.44 17.25
N ASN A 91 3.68 -4.37 17.93
CA ASN A 91 2.75 -4.47 19.05
C ASN A 91 1.36 -4.92 18.61
N LEU A 92 0.86 -4.45 17.46
CA LEU A 92 -0.44 -4.88 16.91
C LEU A 92 -0.44 -6.38 16.58
N MET A 93 0.61 -6.90 15.94
CA MET A 93 0.71 -8.32 15.63
C MET A 93 0.69 -9.18 16.90
N LYS A 94 1.45 -8.78 17.93
CA LYS A 94 1.46 -9.44 19.24
C LYS A 94 0.11 -9.36 19.94
N LEU A 95 -0.55 -8.20 19.88
CA LEU A 95 -1.89 -7.99 20.46
C LEU A 95 -2.92 -8.92 19.83
N TYR A 96 -2.82 -9.19 18.53
CA TYR A 96 -3.68 -10.17 17.84
C TYR A 96 -3.25 -11.63 18.05
N GLY A 97 -2.22 -11.88 18.88
CA GLY A 97 -1.82 -13.23 19.29
C GLY A 97 -0.81 -13.92 18.39
N SER A 98 -0.19 -13.21 17.45
CA SER A 98 0.88 -13.80 16.62
C SER A 98 2.20 -13.95 17.38
N GLU A 99 2.90 -15.02 17.09
CA GLU A 99 4.34 -15.10 17.36
C GLU A 99 5.07 -14.17 16.38
N VAL A 100 5.88 -13.24 16.92
CA VAL A 100 6.62 -12.26 16.11
C VAL A 100 8.11 -12.52 16.25
N VAL A 101 8.74 -12.90 15.14
CA VAL A 101 10.18 -13.16 15.06
C VAL A 101 10.84 -11.92 14.44
N ILE A 102 11.65 -11.23 15.27
CA ILE A 102 12.40 -10.06 14.83
C ILE A 102 13.68 -10.51 14.13
N THR A 103 13.92 -10.00 12.92
CA THR A 103 15.10 -10.32 12.12
C THR A 103 15.98 -9.09 11.93
N LYS A 104 17.22 -9.31 11.49
CA LYS A 104 18.19 -8.25 11.25
C LYS A 104 17.72 -7.33 10.10
N ASP A 105 17.24 -7.95 9.04
CA ASP A 105 16.78 -7.28 7.82
C ASP A 105 15.65 -8.08 7.15
N PHE A 106 15.14 -7.57 6.03
CA PHE A 106 14.00 -8.17 5.35
C PHE A 106 14.37 -9.48 4.62
N LYS A 107 15.61 -9.59 4.15
CA LYS A 107 16.10 -10.82 3.52
C LYS A 107 16.09 -11.98 4.51
N GLU A 108 16.62 -11.76 5.71
CA GLU A 108 16.57 -12.77 6.80
C GLU A 108 15.12 -13.13 7.18
N ALA A 109 14.19 -12.16 7.12
CA ALA A 109 12.78 -12.42 7.38
C ALA A 109 12.19 -13.39 6.33
N ILE A 110 12.45 -13.16 5.04
CA ILE A 110 11.99 -14.04 3.96
C ILE A 110 12.57 -15.44 4.07
N GLU A 111 13.89 -15.55 4.28
CA GLU A 111 14.57 -16.83 4.42
C GLU A 111 14.08 -17.61 5.66
N GLY A 112 13.93 -16.91 6.78
CA GLY A 112 13.43 -17.49 8.04
C GLY A 112 12.01 -18.01 7.94
N ALA A 113 11.09 -17.24 7.32
CA ALA A 113 9.72 -17.65 7.12
C ALA A 113 9.61 -18.90 6.24
N LYS A 114 10.35 -18.96 5.14
CA LYS A 114 10.42 -20.13 4.25
C LYS A 114 10.92 -21.35 4.98
N LEU A 115 12.07 -21.22 5.66
CA LEU A 115 12.70 -22.32 6.39
C LEU A 115 11.79 -22.86 7.51
N TYR A 116 11.09 -21.95 8.22
CA TYR A 116 10.14 -22.37 9.25
C TYR A 116 8.97 -23.16 8.64
N ALA A 117 8.39 -22.64 7.53
CA ALA A 117 7.27 -23.30 6.86
C ALA A 117 7.64 -24.72 6.40
N GLU A 118 8.81 -24.89 5.79
CA GLU A 118 9.31 -26.20 5.32
C GLU A 118 9.54 -27.19 6.48
N LYS A 119 10.20 -26.74 7.57
CA LYS A 119 10.55 -27.61 8.69
C LYS A 119 9.37 -28.02 9.56
N ASN A 120 8.33 -27.18 9.64
CA ASN A 120 7.23 -27.36 10.58
C ASN A 120 5.89 -27.69 9.90
N ASN A 121 5.91 -28.01 8.59
CA ASN A 121 4.69 -28.26 7.80
C ASN A 121 3.66 -27.11 7.97
N ALA A 122 4.16 -25.86 7.99
CA ALA A 122 3.34 -24.67 8.10
C ALA A 122 3.10 -24.05 6.71
N HIS A 123 2.05 -23.25 6.57
CA HIS A 123 1.68 -22.65 5.30
C HIS A 123 2.29 -21.26 5.15
N LEU A 124 3.16 -21.09 4.17
CA LEU A 124 3.70 -19.80 3.79
C LEU A 124 2.65 -19.04 2.96
N ILE A 125 2.32 -17.81 3.33
CA ILE A 125 1.38 -16.94 2.61
C ILE A 125 2.00 -16.43 1.32
N ASP A 126 3.28 -15.99 1.38
CA ASP A 126 4.12 -15.60 0.24
C ASP A 126 3.53 -14.46 -0.59
N GLN A 127 3.28 -13.31 0.03
CA GLN A 127 2.62 -12.16 -0.60
C GLN A 127 3.27 -11.69 -1.90
N PHE A 128 4.56 -11.93 -2.10
CA PHE A 128 5.33 -11.45 -3.26
C PHE A 128 5.22 -12.34 -4.50
N ASN A 129 4.82 -13.61 -4.31
CA ASN A 129 4.71 -14.60 -5.39
C ASN A 129 3.31 -15.20 -5.51
N ASN A 130 2.47 -15.02 -4.52
CA ASN A 130 1.12 -15.60 -4.49
C ASN A 130 0.16 -14.81 -5.40
N LYS A 131 -0.23 -15.40 -6.52
CA LYS A 131 -1.15 -14.77 -7.50
C LYS A 131 -2.52 -14.40 -6.93
N LEU A 132 -2.95 -15.02 -5.83
CA LEU A 132 -4.17 -14.65 -5.12
C LEU A 132 -4.12 -13.20 -4.59
N ASN A 133 -2.93 -12.65 -4.40
CA ASN A 133 -2.76 -11.23 -4.07
C ASN A 133 -3.28 -10.31 -5.19
N VAL A 134 -2.89 -10.56 -6.43
CA VAL A 134 -3.39 -9.81 -7.61
C VAL A 134 -4.88 -10.07 -7.80
N GLU A 135 -5.30 -11.32 -7.65
CA GLU A 135 -6.70 -11.73 -7.84
C GLU A 135 -7.65 -11.07 -6.83
N ALA A 136 -7.22 -10.91 -5.58
CA ALA A 136 -7.98 -10.19 -4.55
C ALA A 136 -8.38 -8.79 -5.01
N HIS A 137 -7.43 -8.03 -5.53
CA HIS A 137 -7.67 -6.68 -6.01
C HIS A 137 -8.44 -6.62 -7.32
N TYR A 138 -8.19 -7.58 -8.22
CA TYR A 138 -8.93 -7.70 -9.46
C TYR A 138 -10.42 -7.97 -9.20
N LYS A 139 -10.74 -8.85 -8.24
CA LYS A 139 -12.12 -9.26 -7.93
C LYS A 139 -12.86 -8.28 -7.01
N THR A 140 -12.16 -7.46 -6.24
CA THR A 140 -12.80 -6.61 -5.23
C THR A 140 -12.52 -5.13 -5.43
N THR A 141 -11.27 -4.68 -5.25
CA THR A 141 -10.91 -3.26 -5.23
C THR A 141 -11.12 -2.58 -6.59
N GLY A 142 -10.75 -3.26 -7.68
CA GLY A 142 -10.94 -2.76 -9.04
C GLY A 142 -12.41 -2.50 -9.39
N PRO A 143 -13.32 -3.47 -9.19
CA PRO A 143 -14.77 -3.28 -9.38
C PRO A 143 -15.36 -2.15 -8.52
N GLU A 144 -14.95 -2.05 -7.24
CA GLU A 144 -15.43 -0.99 -6.35
C GLU A 144 -15.02 0.41 -6.85
N ILE A 145 -13.78 0.57 -7.29
CA ILE A 145 -13.28 1.82 -7.87
C ILE A 145 -14.06 2.17 -9.13
N TYR A 146 -14.15 1.23 -10.07
CA TYR A 146 -14.82 1.46 -11.36
C TYR A 146 -16.28 1.86 -11.21
N LYS A 147 -16.97 1.27 -10.23
CA LYS A 147 -18.38 1.58 -9.94
C LYS A 147 -18.56 3.00 -9.38
N SER A 148 -17.60 3.52 -8.64
CA SER A 148 -17.73 4.76 -7.87
C SER A 148 -17.15 5.99 -8.58
N VAL A 149 -16.17 5.81 -9.48
CA VAL A 149 -15.51 6.92 -10.15
C VAL A 149 -15.87 6.92 -11.64
N PRO A 150 -16.44 8.03 -12.16
CA PRO A 150 -17.12 8.00 -13.46
C PRO A 150 -16.16 7.92 -14.66
N ASN A 151 -15.18 8.76 -14.77
CA ASN A 151 -14.40 8.96 -16.00
C ASN A 151 -12.91 8.70 -15.77
N ILE A 152 -12.56 7.49 -15.33
CA ILE A 152 -11.20 7.14 -14.95
C ILE A 152 -10.26 7.22 -16.16
N GLY A 153 -9.19 8.01 -16.04
CA GLY A 153 -8.10 8.09 -17.02
C GLY A 153 -6.81 7.45 -16.54
N ALA A 154 -6.61 7.39 -15.21
CA ALA A 154 -5.42 6.77 -14.64
C ALA A 154 -5.69 6.18 -13.25
N PHE A 155 -5.00 5.08 -12.94
CA PHE A 155 -4.87 4.53 -11.59
C PHE A 155 -3.41 4.56 -11.17
N ILE A 156 -3.14 5.11 -9.99
CA ILE A 156 -1.81 5.25 -9.44
C ILE A 156 -1.67 4.46 -8.14
N SER A 157 -0.60 3.71 -8.00
CA SER A 157 -0.25 3.06 -6.74
C SER A 157 1.25 2.82 -6.61
N GLY A 158 1.77 3.02 -5.41
CA GLY A 158 3.10 2.57 -5.05
C GLY A 158 3.21 1.05 -5.13
N ILE A 159 4.39 0.56 -5.50
CA ILE A 159 4.69 -0.87 -5.61
C ILE A 159 5.43 -1.35 -4.36
N GLY A 160 4.73 -2.17 -3.55
CA GLY A 160 5.32 -3.10 -2.60
C GLY A 160 5.27 -4.50 -3.23
N SER A 161 4.35 -5.36 -2.82
CA SER A 161 4.19 -6.69 -3.45
C SER A 161 3.73 -6.69 -4.93
N GLY A 162 3.27 -5.56 -5.44
CA GLY A 162 2.74 -5.40 -6.79
C GLY A 162 1.26 -5.76 -6.95
N GLY A 163 0.69 -6.50 -6.01
CA GLY A 163 -0.69 -7.01 -6.12
C GLY A 163 -1.75 -5.93 -6.33
N THR A 164 -1.63 -4.80 -5.62
CA THR A 164 -2.57 -3.67 -5.72
C THR A 164 -2.58 -3.07 -7.12
N LEU A 165 -1.41 -2.64 -7.62
CA LEU A 165 -1.32 -2.03 -8.95
C LEU A 165 -1.76 -3.02 -10.04
N MET A 166 -1.19 -4.23 -10.03
CA MET A 166 -1.47 -5.23 -11.06
C MET A 166 -2.94 -5.68 -11.07
N GLY A 167 -3.53 -5.90 -9.90
CA GLY A 167 -4.92 -6.36 -9.80
C GLY A 167 -5.92 -5.29 -10.21
N ILE A 168 -5.80 -4.08 -9.68
CA ILE A 168 -6.71 -2.98 -9.99
C ILE A 168 -6.58 -2.55 -11.44
N SER A 169 -5.35 -2.31 -11.92
CA SER A 169 -5.11 -1.90 -13.31
C SER A 169 -5.57 -2.93 -14.33
N SER A 170 -5.36 -4.23 -14.04
CA SER A 170 -5.85 -5.30 -14.94
C SER A 170 -7.39 -5.30 -15.03
N TYR A 171 -8.09 -5.00 -13.94
CA TYR A 171 -9.55 -4.88 -13.98
C TYR A 171 -9.99 -3.63 -14.75
N LEU A 172 -9.39 -2.47 -14.46
CA LEU A 172 -9.74 -1.19 -15.09
C LEU A 172 -9.46 -1.20 -16.59
N LYS A 173 -8.29 -1.70 -17.01
CA LYS A 173 -7.93 -1.84 -18.44
C LYS A 173 -8.83 -2.83 -19.19
N LYS A 174 -9.43 -3.80 -18.50
CA LYS A 174 -10.46 -4.66 -19.10
C LYS A 174 -11.75 -3.89 -19.39
N GLN A 175 -12.07 -2.83 -18.65
CA GLN A 175 -13.23 -1.98 -18.88
C GLN A 175 -12.95 -0.92 -19.96
N ASP A 176 -11.78 -0.28 -19.91
CA ASP A 176 -11.26 0.67 -20.91
C ASP A 176 -9.73 0.53 -20.98
N GLU A 177 -9.22 0.03 -22.10
CA GLU A 177 -7.78 -0.21 -22.31
C GLU A 177 -6.93 1.08 -22.27
N ASN A 178 -7.56 2.24 -22.47
CA ASN A 178 -6.91 3.55 -22.42
C ASN A 178 -6.66 4.05 -20.99
N ILE A 179 -7.17 3.40 -19.96
CA ILE A 179 -6.89 3.75 -18.58
C ILE A 179 -5.41 3.47 -18.27
N LEU A 180 -4.68 4.50 -17.86
CA LEU A 180 -3.26 4.39 -17.56
C LEU A 180 -3.02 3.67 -16.23
N SER A 181 -2.09 2.72 -16.21
CA SER A 181 -1.55 2.06 -15.03
C SER A 181 -0.23 2.72 -14.65
N ILE A 182 -0.21 3.48 -13.57
CA ILE A 182 0.95 4.27 -13.18
C ILE A 182 1.53 3.74 -11.87
N ALA A 183 2.78 3.27 -11.96
CA ALA A 183 3.56 2.87 -10.80
C ALA A 183 4.16 4.09 -10.10
N LEU A 184 4.36 3.96 -8.79
CA LEU A 184 5.13 4.89 -8.01
C LEU A 184 6.21 4.13 -7.25
N GLU A 185 7.41 4.67 -7.21
CA GLU A 185 8.52 4.17 -6.39
C GLU A 185 9.27 5.32 -5.69
N PRO A 186 9.95 5.06 -4.55
CA PRO A 186 10.78 6.06 -3.90
C PRO A 186 11.94 6.50 -4.80
N SER A 187 12.28 7.78 -4.81
CA SER A 187 13.38 8.32 -5.61
C SER A 187 14.74 7.76 -5.21
N SER A 188 14.90 7.31 -3.96
CA SER A 188 16.10 6.64 -3.45
C SER A 188 16.17 5.15 -3.82
N MET A 189 15.07 4.55 -4.33
CA MET A 189 15.01 3.14 -4.75
C MET A 189 14.30 2.96 -6.11
N PRO A 190 14.85 3.54 -7.20
CA PRO A 190 14.24 3.55 -8.52
C PRO A 190 14.47 2.23 -9.28
N LEU A 191 14.04 1.10 -8.73
CA LEU A 191 14.29 -0.23 -9.29
C LEU A 191 13.58 -0.49 -10.63
N LEU A 192 12.32 -0.04 -10.75
CA LEU A 192 11.56 -0.16 -12.01
C LEU A 192 12.13 0.76 -13.08
N THR A 193 12.47 2.00 -12.70
CA THR A 193 12.92 3.04 -13.63
C THR A 193 14.35 2.81 -14.08
N SER A 194 15.27 2.48 -13.16
CA SER A 194 16.72 2.43 -13.46
C SER A 194 17.43 1.14 -13.05
N GLY A 195 16.77 0.25 -12.33
CA GLY A 195 17.38 -0.96 -11.78
C GLY A 195 18.36 -0.69 -10.62
N LYS A 196 18.32 0.51 -10.01
CA LYS A 196 19.30 0.94 -9.00
C LYS A 196 18.68 1.04 -7.62
N ILE A 197 19.51 0.82 -6.60
CA ILE A 197 19.25 1.13 -5.21
C ILE A 197 20.24 2.22 -4.82
N LEU A 198 19.75 3.43 -4.53
CA LEU A 198 20.57 4.58 -4.19
C LEU A 198 20.71 4.75 -2.66
N GLY A 199 19.75 4.25 -1.91
CA GLY A 199 19.76 4.31 -0.44
C GLY A 199 18.45 3.83 0.18
N PRO A 200 18.36 3.86 1.52
CA PRO A 200 17.13 3.56 2.22
C PRO A 200 16.08 4.65 1.97
N HIS A 201 14.80 4.32 2.15
CA HIS A 201 13.69 5.25 2.05
C HIS A 201 12.75 5.16 3.26
N LYS A 202 11.86 6.16 3.38
CA LYS A 202 10.90 6.30 4.49
C LYS A 202 9.46 5.90 4.12
N ILE A 203 9.20 5.62 2.84
CA ILE A 203 7.85 5.30 2.35
C ILE A 203 7.57 3.82 2.61
N GLU A 204 7.21 3.48 3.85
CA GLU A 204 6.98 2.10 4.25
C GLU A 204 5.80 1.46 3.50
N GLY A 205 5.96 0.18 3.14
CA GLY A 205 4.96 -0.64 2.45
C GLY A 205 5.06 -0.63 0.92
N ILE A 206 6.02 0.14 0.37
CA ILE A 206 6.43 0.13 -1.04
C ILE A 206 7.96 0.19 -1.15
N GLY A 207 8.51 -0.08 -2.31
CA GLY A 207 9.94 0.09 -2.57
C GLY A 207 10.81 -0.93 -1.85
N ASP A 208 10.51 -2.22 -1.96
CA ASP A 208 11.41 -3.28 -1.50
C ASP A 208 12.69 -3.31 -2.37
N ASP A 209 13.78 -3.92 -1.87
CA ASP A 209 15.09 -4.00 -2.54
C ASP A 209 15.13 -5.02 -3.70
N PHE A 210 13.97 -5.52 -4.09
CA PHE A 210 13.77 -6.40 -5.25
C PHE A 210 12.44 -6.09 -5.95
N ILE A 211 12.30 -6.55 -7.19
CA ILE A 211 11.03 -6.46 -7.92
C ILE A 211 10.27 -7.77 -7.72
N PRO A 212 9.07 -7.73 -7.10
CA PRO A 212 8.26 -8.93 -6.90
C PRO A 212 7.88 -9.62 -8.20
N SER A 213 7.75 -10.95 -8.18
CA SER A 213 7.36 -11.74 -9.35
C SER A 213 5.95 -11.44 -9.86
N LEU A 214 5.11 -10.82 -9.03
CA LEU A 214 3.76 -10.39 -9.42
C LEU A 214 3.76 -9.17 -10.33
N VAL A 215 4.85 -8.42 -10.41
CA VAL A 215 4.94 -7.19 -11.20
C VAL A 215 5.26 -7.51 -12.66
N ASP A 216 4.29 -7.28 -13.52
CA ASP A 216 4.45 -7.31 -14.97
C ASP A 216 4.73 -5.90 -15.50
N ARG A 217 5.99 -5.61 -15.81
CA ARG A 217 6.42 -4.28 -16.30
C ARG A 217 5.71 -3.86 -17.58
N ASN A 218 5.29 -4.81 -18.43
CA ASN A 218 4.58 -4.50 -19.67
C ASN A 218 3.16 -3.96 -19.44
N LYS A 219 2.64 -4.08 -18.21
CA LYS A 219 1.34 -3.54 -17.81
C LYS A 219 1.43 -2.19 -17.11
N ILE A 220 2.62 -1.62 -17.00
CA ILE A 220 2.88 -0.32 -16.39
C ILE A 220 3.12 0.69 -17.51
N ASP A 221 2.26 1.69 -17.64
CA ASP A 221 2.37 2.70 -18.68
C ASP A 221 3.38 3.80 -18.33
N LYS A 222 3.53 4.10 -17.02
CA LYS A 222 4.44 5.13 -16.51
C LYS A 222 4.89 4.78 -15.09
N THR A 223 6.11 5.19 -14.72
CA THR A 223 6.61 5.15 -13.34
C THR A 223 6.96 6.57 -12.88
N ILE A 224 6.53 6.94 -11.68
CA ILE A 224 6.79 8.25 -11.06
C ILE A 224 7.67 8.04 -9.83
N LEU A 225 8.71 8.86 -9.71
CA LEU A 225 9.60 8.88 -8.55
C LEU A 225 9.14 9.96 -7.57
N ILE A 226 9.01 9.61 -6.30
CA ILE A 226 8.63 10.54 -5.23
C ILE A 226 9.71 10.57 -4.14
N ASP A 227 10.06 11.79 -3.72
CA ASP A 227 10.96 12.00 -2.59
C ASP A 227 10.29 11.60 -1.28
N ASP A 228 11.06 10.97 -0.40
CA ASP A 228 10.56 10.42 0.88
C ASP A 228 10.02 11.51 1.80
N ASN A 229 10.76 12.61 1.94
CA ASN A 229 10.38 13.71 2.84
C ASN A 229 9.18 14.47 2.28
N ASP A 230 9.07 14.57 0.95
CA ASP A 230 7.91 15.15 0.29
C ASP A 230 6.66 14.29 0.54
N ALA A 231 6.78 12.96 0.46
CA ALA A 231 5.72 12.02 0.80
C ALA A 231 5.27 12.14 2.26
N VAL A 232 6.23 12.23 3.20
CA VAL A 232 5.95 12.46 4.63
C VAL A 232 5.22 13.79 4.83
N ASN A 233 5.70 14.88 4.19
CA ASN A 233 5.07 16.19 4.30
C ASN A 233 3.64 16.18 3.76
N MET A 234 3.40 15.53 2.61
CA MET A 234 2.06 15.44 2.04
C MET A 234 1.08 14.68 2.94
N SER A 235 1.50 13.57 3.55
CA SER A 235 0.67 12.83 4.52
C SER A 235 0.31 13.70 5.73
N ARG A 236 1.24 14.53 6.19
CA ARG A 236 0.99 15.51 7.26
C ARG A 236 0.02 16.59 6.84
N LEU A 237 0.15 17.12 5.62
CA LEU A 237 -0.76 18.12 5.08
C LEU A 237 -2.18 17.57 4.94
N LEU A 238 -2.33 16.33 4.43
CA LEU A 238 -3.63 15.64 4.38
C LEU A 238 -4.25 15.51 5.76
N SER A 239 -3.45 15.15 6.77
CA SER A 239 -3.90 15.07 8.17
C SER A 239 -4.27 16.42 8.75
N LYS A 240 -3.40 17.42 8.61
CA LYS A 240 -3.57 18.76 9.23
C LYS A 240 -4.68 19.57 8.58
N LYS A 241 -4.84 19.47 7.27
CA LYS A 241 -5.78 20.32 6.51
C LYS A 241 -7.15 19.67 6.30
N LEU A 242 -7.19 18.36 6.15
CA LEU A 242 -8.42 17.62 5.80
C LEU A 242 -8.85 16.60 6.86
N GLY A 243 -8.09 16.43 7.96
CA GLY A 243 -8.36 15.40 8.96
C GLY A 243 -8.14 13.96 8.46
N LEU A 244 -7.48 13.79 7.33
CA LEU A 244 -7.16 12.48 6.76
C LEU A 244 -5.85 11.95 7.37
N GLY A 245 -5.95 11.20 8.45
CA GLY A 245 -4.81 10.52 9.09
C GLY A 245 -4.36 9.31 8.31
N VAL A 246 -3.53 9.50 7.30
CA VAL A 246 -3.06 8.46 6.36
C VAL A 246 -1.57 8.16 6.50
N GLY A 247 -1.15 6.96 6.06
CA GLY A 247 0.26 6.56 6.05
C GLY A 247 1.09 7.28 4.99
N ILE A 248 2.42 7.16 5.07
CA ILE A 248 3.37 7.89 4.22
C ILE A 248 3.19 7.55 2.73
N SER A 249 2.93 6.28 2.40
CA SER A 249 2.68 5.86 1.02
C SER A 249 1.43 6.50 0.41
N SER A 250 0.47 6.91 1.23
CA SER A 250 -0.73 7.62 0.77
C SER A 250 -0.40 9.07 0.36
N GLY A 251 0.53 9.72 1.08
CA GLY A 251 1.08 11.03 0.67
C GLY A 251 1.81 10.95 -0.66
N ALA A 252 2.67 9.94 -0.83
CA ALA A 252 3.36 9.68 -2.09
C ALA A 252 2.36 9.44 -3.24
N ASN A 253 1.35 8.58 -3.02
CA ASN A 253 0.29 8.30 -3.98
C ASN A 253 -0.48 9.58 -4.37
N PHE A 254 -0.77 10.45 -3.41
CA PHE A 254 -1.46 11.71 -3.67
C PHE A 254 -0.62 12.65 -4.54
N ILE A 255 0.67 12.86 -4.22
CA ILE A 255 1.57 13.68 -5.04
C ILE A 255 1.64 13.14 -6.47
N ALA A 256 1.88 11.83 -6.65
CA ALA A 256 1.93 11.22 -7.98
C ALA A 256 0.61 11.39 -8.75
N SER A 257 -0.52 11.35 -8.04
CA SER A 257 -1.85 11.58 -8.63
C SER A 257 -2.04 13.03 -9.08
N VAL A 258 -1.57 14.00 -8.29
CA VAL A 258 -1.60 15.43 -8.66
C VAL A 258 -0.76 15.69 -9.91
N LEU A 259 0.46 15.13 -9.97
CA LEU A 259 1.33 15.24 -11.14
C LEU A 259 0.67 14.65 -12.39
N THR A 260 0.05 13.46 -12.25
CA THR A 260 -0.66 12.81 -13.35
C THR A 260 -1.87 13.63 -13.80
N LYS A 261 -2.69 14.12 -12.86
CA LYS A 261 -3.87 14.94 -13.17
C LYS A 261 -3.52 16.25 -13.91
N ASN A 262 -2.33 16.78 -13.68
CA ASN A 262 -1.84 17.95 -14.42
C ASN A 262 -1.53 17.67 -15.91
N GLU A 263 -1.39 16.37 -16.26
CA GLU A 263 -1.10 15.91 -17.64
C GLU A 263 -2.33 15.39 -18.39
N ILE A 264 -3.42 15.00 -17.68
CA ILE A 264 -4.62 14.40 -18.29
C ILE A 264 -5.91 15.06 -17.79
N ASP A 265 -6.92 15.17 -18.66
CA ASP A 265 -8.22 15.77 -18.31
C ASP A 265 -9.16 14.80 -17.57
N LYS A 266 -9.00 13.47 -17.77
CA LYS A 266 -9.82 12.44 -17.13
C LYS A 266 -9.54 12.33 -15.62
N ASP A 267 -10.41 11.62 -14.90
CA ASP A 267 -10.28 11.40 -13.46
C ASP A 267 -9.08 10.52 -13.11
N VAL A 268 -8.41 10.88 -12.05
CA VAL A 268 -7.27 10.15 -11.50
C VAL A 268 -7.67 9.52 -10.18
N VAL A 269 -7.38 8.22 -10.04
CA VAL A 269 -7.72 7.44 -8.84
C VAL A 269 -6.46 6.85 -8.22
N THR A 270 -6.42 6.88 -6.90
CA THR A 270 -5.38 6.21 -6.11
C THR A 270 -5.95 5.46 -4.91
N VAL A 271 -5.09 4.86 -4.11
CA VAL A 271 -5.44 4.20 -2.84
C VAL A 271 -4.70 4.85 -1.67
N PHE A 272 -5.39 5.03 -0.55
CA PHE A 272 -4.80 5.32 0.74
C PHE A 272 -4.78 4.01 1.54
N ALA A 273 -3.61 3.38 1.52
CA ALA A 273 -3.44 1.97 1.87
C ALA A 273 -3.65 1.68 3.36
N ASP A 274 -3.27 2.59 4.24
CA ASP A 274 -3.38 2.47 5.69
C ASP A 274 -3.47 3.83 6.40
N ASP A 275 -3.59 3.82 7.73
CA ASP A 275 -3.72 5.01 8.56
C ASP A 275 -2.39 5.44 9.22
N SER A 276 -2.38 6.69 9.71
CA SER A 276 -1.23 7.32 10.38
C SER A 276 -0.89 6.70 11.75
N LYS A 277 -1.81 5.95 12.39
CA LYS A 277 -1.61 5.41 13.74
C LYS A 277 -0.47 4.38 13.80
N LYS A 278 -0.14 3.78 12.65
CA LYS A 278 0.94 2.80 12.53
C LYS A 278 2.33 3.44 12.41
N TYR A 279 2.42 4.79 12.41
CA TYR A 279 3.61 5.57 12.12
C TYR A 279 3.94 6.60 13.19
N LEU A 280 3.30 6.54 14.38
CA LEU A 280 3.47 7.56 15.43
C LEU A 280 4.88 7.61 16.00
N SER A 281 5.63 6.52 15.92
CA SER A 281 7.05 6.46 16.32
C SER A 281 8.02 6.73 15.16
N THR A 282 7.52 7.13 13.99
CA THR A 282 8.32 7.39 12.78
C THR A 282 8.38 8.88 12.44
N ASP A 283 9.08 9.22 11.36
CA ASP A 283 9.20 10.60 10.86
C ASP A 283 7.85 11.27 10.59
N LEU A 284 6.75 10.51 10.43
CA LEU A 284 5.43 11.09 10.20
C LEU A 284 4.98 12.01 11.36
N SER A 285 5.39 11.74 12.58
CA SER A 285 5.03 12.53 13.76
C SER A 285 6.09 13.58 14.15
N LEU A 286 7.30 13.49 13.60
CA LEU A 286 8.39 14.41 13.92
C LEU A 286 8.29 15.71 13.11
N GLU A 287 8.79 16.83 13.64
CA GLU A 287 8.98 18.03 12.83
C GLU A 287 10.13 17.81 11.85
N LEU A 288 9.87 18.06 10.56
CA LEU A 288 10.89 18.03 9.53
C LEU A 288 11.26 19.45 9.13
N ASP A 289 12.53 19.69 8.85
CA ASP A 289 12.95 20.86 8.10
C ASP A 289 12.40 20.74 6.68
N LEU A 290 11.40 21.54 6.37
CA LEU A 290 10.71 21.48 5.08
C LEU A 290 11.57 22.18 4.01
N ASN A 291 11.94 21.42 2.98
CA ASN A 291 12.53 22.01 1.79
C ASN A 291 11.43 22.76 1.00
N ASN A 292 11.66 24.05 0.75
CA ASN A 292 10.69 24.89 0.00
C ASN A 292 10.41 24.38 -1.42
N ASN A 293 11.26 23.49 -1.96
CA ASN A 293 11.11 22.92 -3.31
C ASN A 293 10.21 21.68 -3.35
N PHE A 294 9.68 21.20 -2.22
CA PHE A 294 8.78 20.06 -2.22
C PHE A 294 7.51 20.34 -3.03
N ILE A 295 7.06 19.34 -3.81
CA ILE A 295 5.82 19.42 -4.58
C ILE A 295 4.63 19.59 -3.64
N SER A 296 4.66 18.90 -2.49
CA SER A 296 3.61 19.01 -1.47
C SER A 296 3.39 20.45 -0.98
N ASN A 297 4.44 21.29 -0.94
CA ASN A 297 4.32 22.71 -0.57
C ASN A 297 3.67 23.59 -1.65
N GLN A 298 3.60 23.10 -2.89
CA GLN A 298 2.97 23.77 -4.01
C GLN A 298 1.49 23.38 -4.17
N ILE A 299 1.02 22.40 -3.40
CA ILE A 299 -0.34 21.88 -3.43
C ILE A 299 -1.16 22.51 -2.30
N GLU A 300 -2.17 23.28 -2.64
CA GLU A 300 -3.15 23.83 -1.68
C GLU A 300 -4.35 22.90 -1.61
N LEU A 301 -4.54 22.22 -0.47
CA LEU A 301 -5.70 21.36 -0.22
C LEU A 301 -6.93 22.21 0.12
N LEU A 302 -8.04 22.04 -0.61
CA LEU A 302 -9.22 22.90 -0.52
C LEU A 302 -10.42 22.21 0.13
N LYS A 303 -10.75 20.98 -0.30
CA LYS A 303 -12.00 20.30 0.12
C LYS A 303 -11.85 18.79 0.11
N LEU A 304 -12.56 18.12 1.02
CA LEU A 304 -12.73 16.67 1.09
C LEU A 304 -14.22 16.35 1.00
N GLU A 305 -14.58 15.36 0.18
CA GLU A 305 -15.93 14.80 0.07
C GLU A 305 -15.84 13.28 0.08
N ILE A 306 -16.70 12.61 0.85
CA ILE A 306 -16.85 11.14 0.80
C ILE A 306 -17.95 10.82 -0.21
N ILE A 307 -17.70 9.83 -1.08
CA ILE A 307 -18.61 9.44 -2.15
C ILE A 307 -18.92 7.94 -2.11
#